data_3b78169cdcb6087b88709a4ec3fac6ac
#
_entry.id   3b78169cdcb6087b88709a4ec3fac6ac
#
_cell.length_a   1.000
_cell.length_b   1.000
_cell.length_c   1.000
_cell.angle_alpha   90.00
_cell.angle_beta   90.00
_cell.angle_gamma   90.00
#
_symmetry.space_group_name_H-M   'P 1'
#
loop_
_entity.id
_entity.type
_entity.pdbx_description
1 polymer ?
#
loop_
_entity_poly.entity_id
_entity_poly.type
_entity_poly.pdbx_seq_one_letter_code
_entity_poly.pdbx_strand_id
1 'polypeptide(L)'
;MTDLETAIMNTFNGNAALLAAATGGMHNTESPSNADYPRIVFNIVAGIKSNTFSHEYENISVDFRIYTQSNSSVSLNNLFALLISLYDDLRMTVNNYTTVEMRRTVYNKTKDETDESVWIYLVSYKVVLEKT
;
A
#
# COMPACT_ATOMS: atom_id res chain seq x y z
N MET A 1 6.05 11.24 4.72
CA MET A 1 5.11 11.73 5.73
C MET A 1 4.83 10.63 6.76
N THR A 2 5.35 10.84 7.94
CA THR A 2 5.34 9.82 9.01
C THR A 2 3.94 9.44 9.49
N ASP A 3 3.04 10.41 9.61
CA ASP A 3 1.68 10.16 10.08
C ASP A 3 0.89 9.25 9.13
N LEU A 4 1.07 9.44 7.83
CA LEU A 4 0.43 8.59 6.82
C LEU A 4 1.04 7.19 6.82
N GLU A 5 2.36 7.09 6.92
CA GLU A 5 3.05 5.79 7.01
C GLU A 5 2.56 4.98 8.22
N THR A 6 2.41 5.64 9.36
CA THR A 6 1.88 5.02 10.59
C THR A 6 0.44 4.54 10.36
N ALA A 7 -0.39 5.36 9.73
CA ALA A 7 -1.79 5.00 9.45
C ALA A 7 -1.90 3.79 8.51
N ILE A 8 -1.05 3.72 7.48
CA ILE A 8 -0.99 2.58 6.56
C ILE A 8 -0.62 1.30 7.30
N MET A 9 0.41 1.36 8.14
CA MET A 9 0.83 0.19 8.93
C MET A 9 -0.21 -0.25 9.95
N ASN A 10 -0.85 0.69 10.63
CA ASN A 10 -1.90 0.37 11.60
C ASN A 10 -3.11 -0.27 10.94
N THR A 11 -3.46 0.18 9.74
CA THR A 11 -4.54 -0.41 8.94
C THR A 11 -4.24 -1.85 8.57
N PHE A 12 -3.02 -2.12 8.12
CA PHE A 12 -2.56 -3.48 7.82
C PHE A 12 -2.61 -4.37 9.07
N ASN A 13 -2.06 -3.90 10.18
CA ASN A 13 -1.99 -4.67 11.42
C ASN A 13 -3.38 -4.94 12.03
N GLY A 14 -4.36 -4.14 11.70
CA GLY A 14 -5.74 -4.34 12.13
C GLY A 14 -6.56 -5.32 11.26
N ASN A 15 -6.00 -5.81 10.15
CA ASN A 15 -6.71 -6.71 9.23
C ASN A 15 -6.16 -8.14 9.36
N ALA A 16 -6.91 -9.00 10.05
CA ALA A 16 -6.47 -10.37 10.33
C ALA A 16 -6.30 -11.22 9.05
N ALA A 17 -7.17 -11.03 8.06
CA ALA A 17 -7.10 -11.80 6.81
C ALA A 17 -5.83 -11.48 6.02
N LEU A 18 -5.47 -10.20 5.92
CA LEU A 18 -4.28 -9.77 5.20
C LEU A 18 -3.01 -10.15 5.96
N LEU A 19 -3.01 -10.03 7.30
CA LEU A 19 -1.91 -10.48 8.15
C LEU A 19 -1.62 -11.97 7.96
N ALA A 20 -2.68 -12.79 7.91
CA ALA A 20 -2.53 -14.23 7.72
C ALA A 20 -2.03 -14.58 6.32
N ALA A 21 -2.47 -13.86 5.29
CA ALA A 21 -2.09 -14.10 3.91
C ALA A 21 -0.68 -13.62 3.59
N ALA A 22 -0.27 -12.47 4.10
CA ALA A 22 1.05 -11.89 3.89
C ALA A 22 1.99 -12.30 5.04
N THR A 23 2.46 -13.53 5.02
CA THR A 23 3.30 -14.09 6.11
C THR A 23 4.65 -13.38 6.26
N GLY A 24 5.17 -12.78 5.18
CA GLY A 24 6.38 -11.96 5.21
C GLY A 24 6.17 -10.55 5.73
N GLY A 25 4.91 -10.16 5.99
CA GLY A 25 4.53 -8.86 6.54
C GLY A 25 4.51 -7.72 5.53
N MET A 26 4.19 -6.54 6.03
CA MET A 26 4.25 -5.29 5.27
C MET A 26 5.42 -4.44 5.79
N HIS A 27 6.16 -3.86 4.85
CA HIS A 27 7.36 -3.06 5.16
C HIS A 27 7.27 -1.71 4.48
N ASN A 28 7.83 -0.69 5.14
CA ASN A 28 7.91 0.65 4.58
C ASN A 28 9.21 0.81 3.79
N THR A 29 9.10 1.17 2.53
CA THR A 29 10.20 1.47 1.59
C THR A 29 10.98 0.25 1.15
N GLU A 30 11.48 -0.57 2.06
CA GLU A 30 12.16 -1.81 1.71
C GLU A 30 11.96 -2.88 2.78
N SER A 31 12.00 -4.14 2.35
CA SER A 31 11.89 -5.28 3.26
C SER A 31 13.27 -5.87 3.55
N PRO A 32 13.45 -6.53 4.70
CA PRO A 32 14.65 -7.33 4.94
C PRO A 32 14.85 -8.37 3.84
N SER A 33 16.09 -8.62 3.44
CA SER A 33 16.41 -9.59 2.38
C SER A 33 16.00 -11.02 2.75
N ASN A 34 15.86 -11.31 4.03
CA ASN A 34 15.44 -12.61 4.55
C ASN A 34 13.95 -12.69 4.90
N ALA A 35 13.15 -11.69 4.52
CA ALA A 35 11.72 -11.73 4.76
C ALA A 35 11.07 -12.85 3.95
N ASP A 36 10.07 -13.50 4.56
CA ASP A 36 9.32 -14.57 3.91
C ASP A 36 8.43 -14.03 2.79
N TYR A 37 8.02 -14.92 1.91
CA TYR A 37 6.97 -14.65 0.92
C TYR A 37 5.65 -15.25 1.41
N PRO A 38 4.51 -14.66 1.08
CA PRO A 38 4.32 -13.37 0.41
C PRO A 38 4.62 -12.20 1.34
N ARG A 39 5.14 -11.13 0.77
CA ARG A 39 5.38 -9.88 1.51
C ARG A 39 4.91 -8.68 0.73
N ILE A 40 4.66 -7.58 1.44
CA ILE A 40 4.18 -6.33 0.86
C ILE A 40 5.16 -5.23 1.24
N VAL A 41 5.49 -4.38 0.28
CA VAL A 41 6.29 -3.18 0.52
C VAL A 41 5.51 -1.98 0.03
N PHE A 42 5.38 -0.95 0.86
CA PHE A 42 4.76 0.29 0.42
C PHE A 42 5.74 1.45 0.45
N ASN A 43 5.54 2.39 -0.48
CA ASN A 43 6.32 3.61 -0.59
C ASN A 43 5.40 4.80 -0.75
N ILE A 44 5.75 5.90 -0.09
CA ILE A 44 5.21 7.21 -0.45
C ILE A 44 6.12 7.75 -1.56
N VAL A 45 5.59 7.80 -2.79
CA VAL A 45 6.38 8.12 -3.98
C VAL A 45 6.46 9.61 -4.22
N ALA A 46 5.35 10.32 -4.01
CA ALA A 46 5.27 11.76 -4.25
C ALA A 46 4.20 12.39 -3.38
N GLY A 47 4.40 13.66 -3.04
CA GLY A 47 3.41 14.44 -2.33
C GLY A 47 3.37 15.85 -2.91
N ILE A 48 2.18 16.37 -3.18
CA ILE A 48 1.96 17.72 -3.69
C ILE A 48 1.01 18.44 -2.75
N LYS A 49 1.45 19.55 -2.22
CA LYS A 49 0.61 20.40 -1.38
C LYS A 49 -0.33 21.22 -2.26
N SER A 50 -1.61 21.21 -1.92
CA SER A 50 -2.64 21.96 -2.63
C SER A 50 -3.52 22.68 -1.62
N ASN A 51 -3.53 24.00 -1.67
CA ASN A 51 -4.27 24.81 -0.72
C ASN A 51 -5.42 25.53 -1.42
N THR A 52 -6.57 25.53 -0.77
CA THR A 52 -7.66 26.45 -1.10
C THR A 52 -7.60 27.67 -0.16
N PHE A 53 -8.52 28.59 -0.32
CA PHE A 53 -8.57 29.81 0.49
C PHE A 53 -8.70 29.52 2.00
N SER A 54 -9.36 28.44 2.36
CA SER A 54 -9.68 28.11 3.77
C SER A 54 -9.15 26.76 4.24
N HIS A 55 -8.57 25.94 3.35
CA HIS A 55 -8.14 24.59 3.66
C HIS A 55 -6.79 24.24 3.07
N GLU A 56 -6.02 23.45 3.80
CA GLU A 56 -4.76 22.89 3.32
C GLU A 56 -4.95 21.42 3.00
N TYR A 57 -4.56 21.02 1.78
CA TYR A 57 -4.63 19.65 1.31
C TYR A 57 -3.26 19.14 0.91
N GLU A 58 -3.05 17.84 1.06
CA GLU A 58 -1.91 17.15 0.48
C GLU A 58 -2.40 16.02 -0.41
N ASN A 59 -1.90 15.98 -1.64
CA ASN A 59 -2.15 14.92 -2.61
C ASN A 59 -0.92 14.04 -2.63
N ILE A 60 -1.07 12.80 -2.18
CA ILE A 60 0.05 11.90 -1.97
C ILE A 60 -0.14 10.64 -2.82
N SER A 61 0.93 10.23 -3.50
CA SER A 61 0.95 8.96 -4.24
C SER A 61 1.63 7.91 -3.39
N VAL A 62 0.94 6.79 -3.18
CA VAL A 62 1.44 5.65 -2.41
C VAL A 62 1.43 4.43 -3.31
N ASP A 63 2.56 3.74 -3.40
CA ASP A 63 2.68 2.48 -4.13
C ASP A 63 2.78 1.32 -3.15
N PHE A 64 1.99 0.28 -3.41
CA PHE A 64 2.13 -1.01 -2.75
C PHE A 64 2.68 -2.01 -3.75
N ARG A 65 3.68 -2.78 -3.34
CA ARG A 65 4.20 -3.89 -4.13
C ARG A 65 4.02 -5.18 -3.34
N ILE A 66 3.32 -6.13 -3.95
CA ILE A 66 3.10 -7.46 -3.38
C ILE A 66 4.06 -8.41 -4.06
N TYR A 67 4.89 -9.09 -3.27
CA TYR A 67 5.85 -10.08 -3.76
C TYR A 67 5.40 -11.46 -3.35
N THR A 68 5.24 -12.36 -4.31
CA THR A 68 4.96 -13.76 -4.04
C THR A 68 5.98 -14.64 -4.75
N GLN A 69 6.30 -15.77 -4.15
CA GLN A 69 7.17 -16.78 -4.76
C GLN A 69 6.32 -18.03 -4.99
N SER A 70 5.94 -18.25 -6.24
CA SER A 70 5.03 -19.33 -6.63
C SER A 70 5.15 -19.63 -8.12
N ASN A 71 4.81 -20.85 -8.51
CA ASN A 71 4.72 -21.24 -9.92
C ASN A 71 3.45 -20.71 -10.61
N SER A 72 2.53 -20.13 -9.84
CA SER A 72 1.30 -19.56 -10.40
C SER A 72 1.00 -18.22 -9.75
N SER A 73 0.21 -17.41 -10.43
CA SER A 73 -0.20 -16.10 -9.94
C SER A 73 -1.44 -16.13 -9.03
N VAL A 74 -1.93 -17.30 -8.64
CA VAL A 74 -3.15 -17.42 -7.81
C VAL A 74 -2.98 -16.77 -6.45
N SER A 75 -1.89 -17.05 -5.74
CA SER A 75 -1.58 -16.40 -4.46
C SER A 75 -1.48 -14.90 -4.59
N LEU A 76 -0.85 -14.43 -5.66
CA LEU A 76 -0.69 -13.00 -5.92
C LEU A 76 -2.04 -12.32 -6.12
N ASN A 77 -2.91 -12.95 -6.92
CA ASN A 77 -4.25 -12.42 -7.18
C ASN A 77 -5.11 -12.38 -5.92
N ASN A 78 -4.99 -13.40 -5.06
CA ASN A 78 -5.71 -13.42 -3.78
C ASN A 78 -5.25 -12.32 -2.84
N LEU A 79 -3.94 -12.09 -2.76
CA LEU A 79 -3.39 -10.99 -1.97
C LEU A 79 -3.79 -9.62 -2.52
N PHE A 80 -3.77 -9.48 -3.83
CA PHE A 80 -4.25 -8.26 -4.48
C PHE A 80 -5.70 -7.98 -4.11
N ALA A 81 -6.56 -8.98 -4.18
CA ALA A 81 -7.97 -8.83 -3.81
C ALA A 81 -8.15 -8.40 -2.35
N LEU A 82 -7.39 -8.98 -1.43
CA LEU A 82 -7.41 -8.60 -0.02
C LEU A 82 -6.92 -7.17 0.19
N LEU A 83 -5.84 -6.79 -0.50
CA LEU A 83 -5.27 -5.44 -0.38
C LEU A 83 -6.24 -4.37 -0.86
N ILE A 84 -6.83 -4.55 -2.03
CA ILE A 84 -7.78 -3.58 -2.57
C ILE A 84 -9.08 -3.52 -1.75
N SER A 85 -9.53 -4.63 -1.19
CA SER A 85 -10.68 -4.64 -0.29
C SER A 85 -10.44 -3.83 0.98
N LEU A 86 -9.19 -3.79 1.43
CA LEU A 86 -8.82 -3.02 2.62
C LEU A 86 -8.63 -1.54 2.32
N TYR A 87 -7.92 -1.20 1.24
CA TYR A 87 -7.47 0.18 1.01
C TYR A 87 -8.32 0.98 0.02
N ASP A 88 -9.07 0.33 -0.89
CA ASP A 88 -9.94 1.07 -1.82
C ASP A 88 -10.98 1.88 -1.05
N ASP A 89 -11.03 3.17 -1.32
CA ASP A 89 -11.97 4.11 -0.70
C ASP A 89 -11.94 4.16 0.83
N LEU A 90 -10.81 3.74 1.42
CA LEU A 90 -10.64 3.75 2.86
C LEU A 90 -10.39 5.17 3.36
N ARG A 91 -11.00 5.51 4.49
CA ARG A 91 -10.73 6.75 5.22
C ARG A 91 -9.95 6.41 6.49
N MET A 92 -8.63 6.35 6.36
CA MET A 92 -7.74 6.05 7.47
C MET A 92 -7.77 7.17 8.50
N THR A 93 -7.55 6.80 9.76
CA THR A 93 -7.28 7.79 10.81
C THR A 93 -5.80 8.18 10.71
N VAL A 94 -5.56 9.40 10.25
CA VAL A 94 -4.20 9.97 10.12
C VAL A 94 -4.07 11.12 11.11
N ASN A 95 -3.03 11.08 11.95
CA ASN A 95 -2.83 12.09 12.97
C ASN A 95 -2.66 13.47 12.32
N ASN A 96 -3.40 14.48 12.82
CA ASN A 96 -3.42 15.85 12.32
C ASN A 96 -4.05 16.04 10.93
N TYR A 97 -4.65 15.01 10.36
CA TYR A 97 -5.27 15.06 9.03
C TYR A 97 -6.59 14.32 9.00
N THR A 98 -7.46 14.74 8.09
CA THR A 98 -8.66 14.02 7.72
C THR A 98 -8.45 13.44 6.32
N THR A 99 -8.68 12.14 6.15
CA THR A 99 -8.60 11.51 4.83
C THR A 99 -9.83 11.88 4.02
N VAL A 100 -9.61 12.58 2.91
CA VAL A 100 -10.68 12.96 1.99
C VAL A 100 -10.91 11.86 0.97
N GLU A 101 -9.83 11.28 0.45
CA GLU A 101 -9.91 10.29 -0.61
C GLU A 101 -8.70 9.35 -0.52
N MET A 102 -8.95 8.05 -0.77
CA MET A 102 -7.90 7.09 -1.07
C MET A 102 -8.38 6.27 -2.27
N ARG A 103 -7.84 6.58 -3.45
CA ARG A 103 -8.32 6.03 -4.71
C ARG A 103 -7.21 5.29 -5.43
N ARG A 104 -7.52 4.07 -5.84
CA ARG A 104 -6.62 3.29 -6.68
C ARG A 104 -6.52 3.92 -8.07
N THR A 105 -5.30 4.15 -8.55
CA THR A 105 -5.05 4.81 -9.83
C THR A 105 -4.52 3.85 -10.88
N VAL A 106 -3.53 3.03 -10.52
CA VAL A 106 -2.86 2.10 -11.43
C VAL A 106 -2.62 0.78 -10.72
N TYR A 107 -2.71 -0.31 -11.45
CA TYR A 107 -2.27 -1.61 -10.97
C TYR A 107 -1.75 -2.45 -12.13
N ASN A 108 -0.68 -3.22 -11.90
CA ASN A 108 -0.17 -4.15 -12.87
C ASN A 108 0.51 -5.35 -12.20
N LYS A 109 0.63 -6.43 -12.94
CA LYS A 109 1.23 -7.68 -12.49
C LYS A 109 2.38 -8.02 -13.41
N THR A 110 3.56 -8.26 -12.83
CA THR A 110 4.77 -8.60 -13.56
C THR A 110 5.51 -9.73 -12.88
N LYS A 111 6.48 -10.30 -13.57
CA LYS A 111 7.48 -11.19 -12.96
C LYS A 111 8.73 -10.40 -12.66
N ASP A 112 9.46 -10.82 -11.62
CA ASP A 112 10.77 -10.26 -11.30
C ASP A 112 11.74 -10.62 -12.43
N GLU A 113 12.52 -9.65 -12.91
CA GLU A 113 13.48 -9.84 -13.97
C GLU A 113 14.68 -10.71 -13.56
N THR A 114 15.03 -10.67 -12.26
CA THR A 114 16.18 -11.40 -11.72
C THR A 114 15.82 -12.76 -11.14
N ASP A 115 14.57 -12.97 -10.77
CA ASP A 115 14.07 -14.22 -10.20
C ASP A 115 12.69 -14.53 -10.79
N GLU A 116 12.64 -15.43 -11.77
CA GLU A 116 11.42 -15.80 -12.47
C GLU A 116 10.37 -16.49 -11.60
N SER A 117 10.75 -16.97 -10.41
CA SER A 117 9.81 -17.55 -9.45
C SER A 117 9.04 -16.51 -8.66
N VAL A 118 9.43 -15.23 -8.73
CA VAL A 118 8.82 -14.14 -8.00
C VAL A 118 7.85 -13.36 -8.89
N TRP A 119 6.61 -13.28 -8.44
CA TRP A 119 5.59 -12.42 -9.05
C TRP A 119 5.44 -11.14 -8.24
N ILE A 120 5.25 -10.03 -8.94
CA ILE A 120 5.10 -8.70 -8.33
C ILE A 120 3.78 -8.09 -8.80
N TYR A 121 2.97 -7.62 -7.86
CA TYR A 121 1.79 -6.81 -8.15
C TYR A 121 2.05 -5.39 -7.64
N LEU A 122 2.02 -4.43 -8.55
CA LEU A 122 2.10 -3.01 -8.20
C LEU A 122 0.69 -2.45 -8.13
N VAL A 123 0.37 -1.78 -7.03
CA VAL A 123 -0.89 -1.07 -6.84
C VAL A 123 -0.58 0.33 -6.36
N SER A 124 -1.03 1.34 -7.11
CA SER A 124 -0.82 2.74 -6.77
C SER A 124 -2.11 3.37 -6.31
N TYR A 125 -2.02 4.17 -5.25
CA TYR A 125 -3.14 4.93 -4.70
C TYR A 125 -2.84 6.42 -4.68
N LYS A 126 -3.88 7.21 -4.95
CA LYS A 126 -3.88 8.63 -4.66
C LYS A 126 -4.59 8.85 -3.33
N VAL A 127 -3.89 9.45 -2.39
CA VAL A 127 -4.42 9.78 -1.06
C VAL A 127 -4.50 11.30 -0.95
N VAL A 128 -5.68 11.81 -0.65
CA VAL A 128 -5.90 13.23 -0.41
C VAL A 128 -6.17 13.43 1.08
N LEU A 129 -5.31 14.20 1.72
CA LEU A 129 -5.42 14.53 3.14
C LEU A 129 -5.72 16.01 3.31
N GLU A 130 -6.64 16.33 4.21
CA GLU A 130 -6.93 17.69 4.63
C GLU A 130 -6.35 17.91 6.02
N LYS A 131 -5.55 18.96 6.19
CA LYS A 131 -4.98 19.30 7.49
C LYS A 131 -6.06 19.84 8.44
N THR A 132 -6.11 19.25 9.62
CA THR A 132 -7.05 19.68 10.66
C THR A 132 -6.55 20.86 11.50
#